data_96044d60bbaf1d7ce808ec5816158ba2
#
_entry.id   96044d60bbaf1d7ce808ec5816158ba2
#
_cell.length_a   1.000
_cell.length_b   1.000
_cell.length_c   1.000
_cell.angle_alpha   90.00
_cell.angle_beta   90.00
_cell.angle_gamma   90.00
#
_symmetry.space_group_name_H-M   'P 1'
#
loop_
_entity.id
_entity.type
_entity.pdbx_description
1 polymer ?
#
loop_
_entity_poly.entity_id
_entity_poly.type
_entity_poly.pdbx_seq_one_letter_code
_entity_poly.pdbx_strand_id
1 'polypeptide(L)'
;SSSSAASDVYKRQSSGLHQTILDVPVLRGKVHEVIRRAGVEEDSFAGQSMIELLQNYPLVEMFASSDAELSKRIAEMLDAAATRTLRAFVRVNPQGSTATALIYLPRDRYNTQNRLALQSVVSEKLHGTALEYSARVSEMPLALLQVMVRVDRDEAAGLGTFDFGTTEQRDIQSALSSAIRTWDERFREAAGGLDAGSTRLPTGGVDALLRLLPALPDEYKDQRAPAAAVADLIRVADLGAGDLTVALGPTDTE
;
A
#
# COMPACT_ATOMS: atom_id res chain seq x y z
N SER A 1 7.06 17.88 28.19
CA SER A 1 7.03 16.62 28.97
C SER A 1 5.87 15.68 28.59
N SER A 2 5.04 16.02 27.58
CA SER A 2 3.92 15.19 27.14
C SER A 2 4.31 14.17 26.04
N SER A 3 5.46 14.35 25.40
CA SER A 3 5.94 13.46 24.32
C SER A 3 6.49 12.13 24.85
N SER A 4 6.92 12.10 26.11
CA SER A 4 7.49 10.90 26.74
C SER A 4 6.42 9.86 27.10
N ALA A 5 5.22 10.28 27.47
CA ALA A 5 4.17 9.37 27.92
C ALA A 5 3.57 8.51 26.79
N ALA A 6 3.44 9.07 25.57
CA ALA A 6 2.95 8.33 24.41
C ALA A 6 3.99 7.29 23.95
N SER A 7 5.28 7.64 23.99
CA SER A 7 6.39 6.72 23.68
C SER A 7 6.50 5.56 24.69
N ASP A 8 6.19 5.82 25.96
CA ASP A 8 6.23 4.80 27.01
C ASP A 8 5.08 3.80 26.95
N VAL A 9 3.91 4.22 26.48
CA VAL A 9 2.79 3.30 26.23
C VAL A 9 3.11 2.33 25.09
N TYR A 10 3.75 2.82 24.03
CA TYR A 10 4.20 1.97 22.90
C TYR A 10 5.34 1.01 23.30
N LYS A 11 6.29 1.45 24.14
CA LYS A 11 7.37 0.59 24.62
C LYS A 11 6.93 -0.52 25.57
N ARG A 12 5.82 -0.33 26.29
CA ARG A 12 5.26 -1.35 27.17
C ARG A 12 4.53 -2.48 26.46
N GLN A 13 4.20 -2.31 25.17
CA GLN A 13 3.59 -3.39 24.37
C GLN A 13 4.62 -4.41 23.84
N SER A 14 5.91 -4.16 23.98
CA SER A 14 6.97 -5.03 23.46
C SER A 14 7.64 -5.94 24.49
N SER A 15 7.22 -5.91 25.75
CA SER A 15 7.83 -6.77 26.77
C SER A 15 6.79 -7.51 27.60
N GLY A 16 6.52 -8.75 27.19
CA GLY A 16 6.09 -9.82 28.06
C GLY A 16 4.59 -9.86 28.33
N LEU A 17 4.00 -10.71 27.62
CA LEU A 17 2.86 -11.62 27.85
C LEU A 17 2.16 -11.80 26.50
N HIS A 18 2.23 -12.98 25.94
CA HIS A 18 1.43 -13.43 24.81
C HIS A 18 -0.04 -13.56 25.24
N GLN A 19 -0.66 -12.48 25.70
CA GLN A 19 -2.10 -12.41 25.79
C GLN A 19 -2.61 -12.23 24.36
N THR A 20 -3.22 -13.26 23.83
CA THR A 20 -3.93 -13.15 22.56
C THR A 20 -5.12 -12.20 22.76
N ILE A 21 -5.54 -11.50 21.71
CA ILE A 21 -6.75 -10.65 21.77
C ILE A 21 -7.98 -11.44 22.24
N LEU A 22 -7.96 -12.77 22.12
CA LEU A 22 -9.01 -13.68 22.56
C LEU A 22 -9.03 -13.88 24.08
N ASP A 23 -7.96 -13.53 24.80
CA ASP A 23 -7.91 -13.62 26.27
C ASP A 23 -8.62 -12.43 26.93
N VAL A 24 -8.84 -11.35 26.20
CA VAL A 24 -9.56 -10.17 26.67
C VAL A 24 -11.04 -10.29 26.29
N PRO A 25 -11.98 -10.42 27.26
CA PRO A 25 -13.38 -10.73 26.96
C PRO A 25 -14.05 -9.77 25.98
N VAL A 26 -13.79 -8.46 26.10
CA VAL A 26 -14.35 -7.43 25.21
C VAL A 26 -13.83 -7.58 23.78
N LEU A 27 -12.53 -7.85 23.61
CA LEU A 27 -11.92 -8.06 22.31
C LEU A 27 -12.36 -9.38 21.70
N ARG A 28 -12.47 -10.44 22.50
CA ARG A 28 -13.01 -11.73 22.05
C ARG A 28 -14.39 -11.57 21.43
N GLY A 29 -15.31 -10.90 22.11
CA GLY A 29 -16.66 -10.64 21.59
C GLY A 29 -16.63 -9.91 20.25
N LYS A 30 -15.75 -8.90 20.12
CA LYS A 30 -15.58 -8.14 18.88
C LYS A 30 -14.99 -9.01 17.74
N VAL A 31 -14.02 -9.84 18.03
CA VAL A 31 -13.42 -10.78 17.06
C VAL A 31 -14.47 -11.76 16.53
N HIS A 32 -15.23 -12.41 17.43
CA HIS A 32 -16.31 -13.32 17.04
C HIS A 32 -17.35 -12.62 16.16
N GLU A 33 -17.76 -11.41 16.52
CA GLU A 33 -18.75 -10.65 15.73
C GLU A 33 -18.22 -10.29 14.35
N VAL A 34 -16.94 -9.91 14.23
CA VAL A 34 -16.30 -9.61 12.95
C VAL A 34 -16.28 -10.84 12.03
N ILE A 35 -15.88 -12.01 12.56
CA ILE A 35 -15.82 -13.26 11.80
C ILE A 35 -17.24 -13.71 11.39
N ARG A 36 -18.20 -13.65 12.33
CA ARG A 36 -19.60 -13.97 12.05
C ARG A 36 -20.18 -13.10 10.94
N ARG A 37 -19.89 -11.80 10.92
CA ARG A 37 -20.32 -10.87 9.86
C ARG A 37 -19.71 -11.19 8.51
N ALA A 38 -18.48 -11.69 8.49
CA ALA A 38 -17.83 -12.15 7.27
C ALA A 38 -18.43 -13.45 6.71
N GLY A 39 -19.30 -14.14 7.46
CA GLY A 39 -19.91 -15.39 7.05
C GLY A 39 -18.93 -16.56 6.98
N VAL A 40 -17.86 -16.50 7.79
CA VAL A 40 -16.77 -17.48 7.79
C VAL A 40 -16.80 -18.25 9.12
N GLU A 41 -16.50 -19.55 9.07
CA GLU A 41 -16.33 -20.35 10.27
C GLU A 41 -14.95 -20.08 10.89
N GLU A 42 -14.88 -19.95 12.24
CA GLU A 42 -13.66 -19.63 12.96
C GLU A 42 -12.55 -20.67 12.73
N ASP A 43 -12.92 -21.95 12.70
CA ASP A 43 -12.00 -23.07 12.52
C ASP A 43 -11.57 -23.24 11.06
N SER A 44 -12.14 -22.50 10.12
CA SER A 44 -11.73 -22.51 8.72
C SER A 44 -10.39 -21.79 8.52
N PHE A 45 -9.71 -22.11 7.42
CA PHE A 45 -8.48 -21.39 7.04
C PHE A 45 -8.68 -19.87 6.94
N ALA A 46 -9.82 -19.44 6.38
CA ALA A 46 -10.17 -18.03 6.28
C ALA A 46 -10.44 -17.42 7.66
N GLY A 47 -11.12 -18.12 8.57
CA GLY A 47 -11.36 -17.68 9.94
C GLY A 47 -10.06 -17.49 10.72
N GLN A 48 -9.16 -18.46 10.65
CA GLN A 48 -7.85 -18.38 11.30
C GLN A 48 -7.00 -17.23 10.73
N SER A 49 -7.02 -17.01 9.42
CA SER A 49 -6.34 -15.86 8.79
C SER A 49 -6.93 -14.53 9.26
N MET A 50 -8.26 -14.44 9.45
CA MET A 50 -8.90 -13.25 10.03
C MET A 50 -8.48 -13.00 11.47
N ILE A 51 -8.41 -14.04 12.30
CA ILE A 51 -7.95 -13.95 13.69
C ILE A 51 -6.51 -13.44 13.73
N GLU A 52 -5.64 -13.97 12.89
CA GLU A 52 -4.25 -13.55 12.81
C GLU A 52 -4.11 -12.07 12.40
N LEU A 53 -4.89 -11.60 11.41
CA LEU A 53 -4.95 -10.20 11.04
C LEU A 53 -5.44 -9.32 12.18
N LEU A 54 -6.47 -9.72 12.89
CA LEU A 54 -7.02 -9.01 14.04
C LEU A 54 -6.03 -8.94 15.21
N GLN A 55 -5.26 -10.00 15.46
CA GLN A 55 -4.20 -10.00 16.49
C GLN A 55 -3.11 -8.98 16.20
N ASN A 56 -2.84 -8.72 14.93
CA ASN A 56 -1.86 -7.74 14.48
C ASN A 56 -2.44 -6.34 14.21
N TYR A 57 -3.76 -6.19 14.32
CA TYR A 57 -4.43 -4.90 14.12
C TYR A 57 -4.18 -3.96 15.30
N PRO A 58 -3.94 -2.64 15.06
CA PRO A 58 -3.75 -1.69 16.16
C PRO A 58 -4.95 -1.62 17.09
N LEU A 59 -4.75 -1.86 18.39
CA LEU A 59 -5.83 -1.92 19.37
C LEU A 59 -6.67 -0.63 19.42
N VAL A 60 -6.01 0.53 19.35
CA VAL A 60 -6.70 1.83 19.36
C VAL A 60 -7.66 1.94 18.17
N GLU A 61 -7.25 1.48 17.00
CA GLU A 61 -8.08 1.49 15.80
C GLU A 61 -9.19 0.43 15.87
N MET A 62 -8.92 -0.72 16.51
CA MET A 62 -9.92 -1.76 16.74
C MET A 62 -11.06 -1.24 17.63
N PHE A 63 -10.74 -0.51 18.70
CA PHE A 63 -11.75 0.10 19.56
C PHE A 63 -12.49 1.28 18.91
N ALA A 64 -11.81 2.04 18.06
CA ALA A 64 -12.37 3.18 17.36
C ALA A 64 -13.30 2.80 16.19
N SER A 65 -13.22 1.55 15.71
CA SER A 65 -14.02 1.06 14.57
C SER A 65 -15.24 0.31 15.05
N SER A 66 -16.38 0.45 14.36
CA SER A 66 -17.52 -0.43 14.51
C SER A 66 -17.20 -1.85 14.03
N ASP A 67 -17.98 -2.84 14.47
CA ASP A 67 -17.77 -4.24 14.04
C ASP A 67 -17.96 -4.42 12.53
N ALA A 68 -18.89 -3.66 11.95
CA ALA A 68 -19.14 -3.68 10.50
C ALA A 68 -17.96 -3.12 9.69
N GLU A 69 -17.40 -1.98 10.12
CA GLU A 69 -16.22 -1.39 9.50
C GLU A 69 -15.01 -2.31 9.64
N LEU A 70 -14.79 -2.86 10.83
CA LEU A 70 -13.67 -3.75 11.09
C LEU A 70 -13.77 -5.02 10.24
N SER A 71 -14.97 -5.63 10.13
CA SER A 71 -15.20 -6.79 9.27
C SER A 71 -14.87 -6.48 7.80
N LYS A 72 -15.32 -5.33 7.30
CA LYS A 72 -15.01 -4.89 5.94
C LYS A 72 -13.50 -4.70 5.73
N ARG A 73 -12.82 -4.01 6.66
CA ARG A 73 -11.37 -3.76 6.58
C ARG A 73 -10.56 -5.06 6.58
N ILE A 74 -10.93 -6.00 7.45
CA ILE A 74 -10.25 -7.31 7.52
C ILE A 74 -10.45 -8.10 6.21
N ALA A 75 -11.65 -8.09 5.62
CA ALA A 75 -11.89 -8.72 4.33
C ALA A 75 -11.03 -8.07 3.21
N GLU A 76 -10.93 -6.75 3.19
CA GLU A 76 -10.08 -6.02 2.25
C GLU A 76 -8.57 -6.31 2.48
N MET A 77 -8.14 -6.54 3.71
CA MET A 77 -6.76 -6.95 4.02
C MET A 77 -6.46 -8.38 3.56
N LEU A 78 -7.42 -9.32 3.71
CA LEU A 78 -7.29 -10.68 3.19
C LEU A 78 -7.15 -10.67 1.66
N ASP A 79 -7.97 -9.88 0.98
CA ASP A 79 -7.87 -9.71 -0.47
C ASP A 79 -6.51 -9.11 -0.87
N ALA A 80 -6.06 -8.08 -0.16
CA ALA A 80 -4.76 -7.46 -0.41
C ALA A 80 -3.59 -8.44 -0.18
N ALA A 81 -3.68 -9.32 0.81
CA ALA A 81 -2.69 -10.36 1.06
C ALA A 81 -2.66 -11.39 -0.09
N ALA A 82 -3.83 -11.83 -0.55
CA ALA A 82 -3.95 -12.79 -1.65
C ALA A 82 -3.49 -12.22 -2.98
N THR A 83 -3.81 -10.97 -3.27
CA THR A 83 -3.47 -10.28 -4.53
C THR A 83 -2.09 -9.58 -4.48
N ARG A 84 -1.41 -9.60 -3.33
CA ARG A 84 -0.13 -8.91 -3.08
C ARG A 84 -0.21 -7.41 -3.42
N THR A 85 -1.31 -6.78 -3.07
CA THR A 85 -1.54 -5.36 -3.28
C THR A 85 -1.45 -4.56 -1.99
N LEU A 86 -1.28 -3.25 -2.10
CA LEU A 86 -1.35 -2.32 -0.97
C LEU A 86 -2.82 -2.02 -0.64
N ARG A 87 -3.14 -1.93 0.66
CA ARG A 87 -4.40 -1.40 1.15
C ARG A 87 -4.17 -0.38 2.26
N ALA A 88 -4.87 0.74 2.19
CA ALA A 88 -4.74 1.80 3.17
C ALA A 88 -6.10 2.18 3.76
N PHE A 89 -6.11 2.47 5.05
CA PHE A 89 -7.27 2.98 5.79
C PHE A 89 -6.87 4.27 6.49
N VAL A 90 -7.58 5.34 6.22
CA VAL A 90 -7.32 6.64 6.85
C VAL A 90 -8.47 6.97 7.79
N ARG A 91 -8.12 7.42 8.99
CA ARG A 91 -9.08 7.92 9.98
C ARG A 91 -8.61 9.28 10.48
N VAL A 92 -9.51 10.25 10.45
CA VAL A 92 -9.28 11.56 11.04
C VAL A 92 -9.81 11.55 12.47
N ASN A 93 -9.04 12.13 13.38
CA ASN A 93 -9.46 12.29 14.77
C ASN A 93 -10.69 13.23 14.80
N PRO A 94 -11.76 12.91 15.56
CA PRO A 94 -12.93 13.78 15.70
C PRO A 94 -12.61 15.19 16.17
N GLN A 95 -11.48 15.39 16.85
CA GLN A 95 -10.99 16.72 17.26
C GLN A 95 -10.30 17.50 16.12
N GLY A 96 -10.16 16.90 14.93
CA GLY A 96 -9.74 17.56 13.69
C GLY A 96 -8.28 17.96 13.59
N SER A 97 -7.40 17.57 14.53
CA SER A 97 -5.99 18.00 14.52
C SER A 97 -5.00 16.96 14.02
N THR A 98 -5.44 15.70 13.90
CA THR A 98 -4.59 14.60 13.46
C THR A 98 -5.36 13.59 12.63
N ALA A 99 -4.67 12.99 11.67
CA ALA A 99 -5.15 11.85 10.90
C ALA A 99 -4.18 10.68 11.04
N THR A 100 -4.70 9.47 11.05
CA THR A 100 -3.91 8.24 11.09
C THR A 100 -4.18 7.45 9.83
N ALA A 101 -3.13 7.12 9.09
CA ALA A 101 -3.16 6.22 7.96
C ALA A 101 -2.57 4.87 8.37
N LEU A 102 -3.35 3.80 8.24
CA LEU A 102 -2.90 2.42 8.35
C LEU A 102 -2.66 1.89 6.95
N ILE A 103 -1.41 1.61 6.61
CA ILE A 103 -1.00 1.17 5.28
C ILE A 103 -0.49 -0.26 5.40
N TYR A 104 -1.24 -1.19 4.82
CA TYR A 104 -0.87 -2.59 4.69
C TYR A 104 -0.29 -2.81 3.31
N LEU A 105 0.94 -3.28 3.23
CA LEU A 105 1.63 -3.51 1.95
C LEU A 105 2.35 -4.86 1.98
N PRO A 106 2.59 -5.50 0.81
CA PRO A 106 3.34 -6.74 0.76
C PRO A 106 4.68 -6.61 1.49
N ARG A 107 4.99 -7.59 2.36
CA ARG A 107 6.16 -7.56 3.25
C ARG A 107 7.47 -7.32 2.50
N ASP A 108 7.63 -7.92 1.33
CA ASP A 108 8.81 -7.77 0.47
C ASP A 108 8.95 -6.37 -0.16
N ARG A 109 7.88 -5.58 -0.18
CA ARG A 109 7.91 -4.17 -0.62
C ARG A 109 8.19 -3.19 0.52
N TYR A 110 8.24 -3.65 1.76
CA TYR A 110 8.58 -2.77 2.87
C TYR A 110 10.09 -2.54 2.94
N ASN A 111 10.51 -1.34 2.57
CA ASN A 111 11.88 -0.84 2.67
C ASN A 111 11.87 0.66 3.00
N THR A 112 13.04 1.23 3.25
CA THR A 112 13.16 2.65 3.64
C THR A 112 12.67 3.60 2.55
N GLN A 113 12.98 3.33 1.29
CA GLN A 113 12.57 4.17 0.17
C GLN A 113 11.04 4.19 0.03
N ASN A 114 10.40 3.02 0.00
CA ASN A 114 8.94 2.92 -0.08
C ASN A 114 8.27 3.53 1.15
N ARG A 115 8.82 3.35 2.35
CA ARG A 115 8.32 3.99 3.56
C ARG A 115 8.31 5.52 3.43
N LEU A 116 9.41 6.12 2.97
CA LEU A 116 9.51 7.57 2.79
C LEU A 116 8.53 8.06 1.71
N ALA A 117 8.42 7.36 0.58
CA ALA A 117 7.47 7.68 -0.47
C ALA A 117 6.02 7.64 0.04
N LEU A 118 5.65 6.59 0.79
CA LEU A 118 4.31 6.48 1.38
C LEU A 118 4.02 7.60 2.39
N GLN A 119 4.99 7.96 3.24
CA GLN A 119 4.85 9.09 4.17
C GLN A 119 4.65 10.42 3.44
N SER A 120 5.39 10.67 2.36
CA SER A 120 5.23 11.86 1.54
C SER A 120 3.84 11.96 0.93
N VAL A 121 3.35 10.85 0.33
CA VAL A 121 1.99 10.80 -0.25
C VAL A 121 0.92 11.05 0.81
N VAL A 122 1.04 10.44 2.00
CA VAL A 122 0.08 10.67 3.09
C VAL A 122 0.06 12.14 3.50
N SER A 123 1.25 12.76 3.69
CA SER A 123 1.35 14.18 4.07
C SER A 123 0.78 15.10 3.00
N GLU A 124 1.06 14.83 1.73
CA GLU A 124 0.55 15.61 0.60
C GLU A 124 -0.97 15.50 0.48
N LYS A 125 -1.50 14.27 0.46
CA LYS A 125 -2.94 14.02 0.27
C LYS A 125 -3.80 14.47 1.46
N LEU A 126 -3.23 14.53 2.66
CA LEU A 126 -3.91 15.00 3.86
C LEU A 126 -3.59 16.49 4.17
N HIS A 127 -2.84 17.17 3.30
CA HIS A 127 -2.42 18.55 3.47
C HIS A 127 -1.85 18.80 4.88
N GLY A 128 -0.95 17.90 5.31
CA GLY A 128 -0.47 17.92 6.67
C GLY A 128 0.99 17.56 6.82
N THR A 129 1.50 17.68 8.04
CA THR A 129 2.87 17.36 8.40
C THR A 129 2.92 16.01 9.10
N ALA A 130 3.77 15.09 8.65
CA ALA A 130 3.99 13.82 9.32
C ALA A 130 4.57 14.05 10.72
N LEU A 131 3.87 13.55 11.76
CA LEU A 131 4.28 13.68 13.14
C LEU A 131 5.11 12.48 13.59
N GLU A 132 4.60 11.30 13.27
CA GLU A 132 5.13 10.04 13.78
C GLU A 132 4.79 8.91 12.82
N TYR A 133 5.64 7.90 12.79
CA TYR A 133 5.30 6.64 12.14
C TYR A 133 5.69 5.47 13.04
N SER A 134 5.00 4.36 12.88
CA SER A 134 5.40 3.06 13.38
C SER A 134 5.27 2.01 12.29
N ALA A 135 6.13 1.00 12.35
CA ALA A 135 6.07 -0.10 11.40
C ALA A 135 6.08 -1.43 12.13
N ARG A 136 5.27 -2.37 11.65
CA ARG A 136 5.26 -3.74 12.12
C ARG A 136 5.48 -4.68 10.94
N VAL A 137 6.60 -5.35 10.96
CA VAL A 137 6.96 -6.38 9.98
C VAL A 137 7.06 -7.70 10.74
N SER A 138 6.20 -8.64 10.42
CA SER A 138 6.11 -9.97 11.04
C SER A 138 6.21 -11.05 9.96
N GLU A 139 5.94 -12.30 10.31
CA GLU A 139 5.87 -13.41 9.35
C GLU A 139 4.65 -13.32 8.42
N MET A 140 3.72 -12.41 8.69
CA MET A 140 2.53 -12.20 7.87
C MET A 140 2.90 -11.72 6.45
N PRO A 141 2.05 -12.02 5.44
CA PRO A 141 2.24 -11.58 4.05
C PRO A 141 2.27 -10.05 3.90
N LEU A 142 1.58 -9.34 4.79
CA LEU A 142 1.51 -7.88 4.81
C LEU A 142 2.31 -7.30 5.97
N ALA A 143 3.09 -6.27 5.69
CA ALA A 143 3.64 -5.36 6.69
C ALA A 143 2.65 -4.22 6.95
N LEU A 144 2.60 -3.73 8.18
CA LEU A 144 1.85 -2.53 8.56
C LEU A 144 2.80 -1.35 8.70
N LEU A 145 2.51 -0.28 7.98
CA LEU A 145 3.05 1.05 8.23
C LEU A 145 1.91 1.94 8.72
N GLN A 146 2.03 2.44 9.93
CA GLN A 146 1.12 3.43 10.50
C GLN A 146 1.79 4.80 10.43
N VAL A 147 1.11 5.77 9.84
CA VAL A 147 1.58 7.16 9.73
C VAL A 147 0.57 8.07 10.41
N MET A 148 1.03 8.89 11.33
CA MET A 148 0.23 9.93 11.96
C MET A 148 0.63 11.29 11.38
N VAL A 149 -0.35 12.04 10.94
CA VAL A 149 -0.18 13.36 10.31
C VAL A 149 -0.93 14.40 11.12
N ARG A 150 -0.29 15.56 11.37
CA ARG A 150 -0.99 16.75 11.85
C ARG A 150 -1.65 17.43 10.66
N VAL A 151 -2.94 17.61 10.73
CA VAL A 151 -3.73 18.32 9.72
C VAL A 151 -3.98 19.75 10.23
N ASP A 152 -3.74 20.77 9.40
CA ASP A 152 -4.01 22.15 9.79
C ASP A 152 -5.52 22.41 9.90
N ARG A 153 -5.92 23.03 11.01
CA ARG A 153 -7.33 23.23 11.34
C ARG A 153 -8.09 24.10 10.33
N ASP A 154 -7.41 25.05 9.70
CA ASP A 154 -8.05 25.95 8.75
C ASP A 154 -8.38 25.27 7.42
N GLU A 155 -7.55 24.31 6.97
CA GLU A 155 -7.84 23.44 5.85
C GLU A 155 -8.87 22.37 6.23
N ALA A 156 -8.77 21.79 7.43
CA ALA A 156 -9.73 20.81 7.94
C ALA A 156 -11.14 21.40 8.16
N ALA A 157 -11.26 22.67 8.52
CA ALA A 157 -12.55 23.38 8.65
C ALA A 157 -13.22 23.62 7.28
N GLY A 158 -12.42 23.77 6.22
CA GLY A 158 -12.91 23.85 4.83
C GLY A 158 -13.33 22.51 4.25
N LEU A 159 -12.82 21.40 4.80
CA LEU A 159 -13.12 20.03 4.37
C LEU A 159 -14.33 19.43 5.12
N GLY A 160 -15.09 20.23 5.90
CA GLY A 160 -16.25 19.78 6.69
C GLY A 160 -16.01 18.39 7.30
N THR A 161 -16.45 18.01 8.45
CA THR A 161 -16.22 16.67 9.03
C THR A 161 -15.62 15.72 8.02
N PHE A 162 -14.31 15.41 8.12
CA PHE A 162 -13.59 14.53 7.18
C PHE A 162 -14.28 13.17 7.18
N ASP A 163 -15.41 13.10 6.55
CA ASP A 163 -15.91 11.86 6.02
C ASP A 163 -15.02 11.61 4.81
N PHE A 164 -13.98 10.81 5.02
CA PHE A 164 -13.21 10.26 3.92
C PHE A 164 -14.21 9.48 3.08
N GLY A 165 -14.89 10.21 2.21
CA GLY A 165 -15.82 9.67 1.26
C GLY A 165 -15.13 8.59 0.42
N THR A 166 -15.90 7.80 -0.23
CA THR A 166 -15.36 6.73 -1.08
C THR A 166 -14.44 7.23 -2.19
N THR A 167 -14.50 8.51 -2.54
CA THR A 167 -13.66 9.16 -3.56
C THR A 167 -12.27 9.47 -3.01
N GLU A 168 -12.17 10.18 -1.89
CA GLU A 168 -10.91 10.55 -1.24
C GLU A 168 -10.13 9.31 -0.80
N GLN A 169 -10.85 8.31 -0.28
CA GLN A 169 -10.24 7.02 0.09
C GLN A 169 -9.67 6.31 -1.14
N ARG A 170 -10.33 6.37 -2.30
CA ARG A 170 -9.82 5.80 -3.56
C ARG A 170 -8.64 6.57 -4.10
N ASP A 171 -8.66 7.89 -4.02
CA ASP A 171 -7.58 8.74 -4.51
C ASP A 171 -6.29 8.53 -3.71
N ILE A 172 -6.37 8.52 -2.39
CA ILE A 172 -5.20 8.23 -1.55
C ILE A 172 -4.72 6.80 -1.74
N GLN A 173 -5.62 5.83 -1.85
CA GLN A 173 -5.29 4.43 -2.14
C GLN A 173 -4.53 4.31 -3.48
N SER A 174 -5.00 4.98 -4.53
CA SER A 174 -4.37 5.01 -5.85
C SER A 174 -2.99 5.65 -5.81
N ALA A 175 -2.85 6.80 -5.13
CA ALA A 175 -1.58 7.49 -4.99
C ALA A 175 -0.55 6.65 -4.22
N LEU A 176 -0.95 6.04 -3.11
CA LEU A 176 -0.08 5.16 -2.31
C LEU A 176 0.36 3.92 -3.12
N SER A 177 -0.56 3.30 -3.85
CA SER A 177 -0.22 2.15 -4.72
C SER A 177 0.75 2.55 -5.82
N SER A 178 0.58 3.73 -6.41
CA SER A 178 1.47 4.25 -7.46
C SER A 178 2.87 4.57 -6.94
N ALA A 179 2.98 5.06 -5.70
CA ALA A 179 4.26 5.45 -5.09
C ALA A 179 5.23 4.26 -4.89
N ILE A 180 4.70 3.05 -4.72
CA ILE A 180 5.52 1.84 -4.50
C ILE A 180 5.50 0.88 -5.68
N ARG A 181 5.06 1.32 -6.86
CA ARG A 181 5.11 0.49 -8.07
C ARG A 181 6.55 0.16 -8.42
N THR A 182 6.77 -1.11 -8.75
CA THR A 182 8.06 -1.56 -9.28
C THR A 182 8.28 -1.04 -10.70
N TRP A 183 9.54 -1.07 -11.15
CA TRP A 183 9.89 -0.74 -12.54
C TRP A 183 9.09 -1.60 -13.53
N ASP A 184 9.00 -2.89 -13.27
CA ASP A 184 8.27 -3.85 -14.12
C ASP A 184 6.75 -3.57 -14.17
N GLU A 185 6.15 -3.11 -13.07
CA GLU A 185 4.74 -2.71 -13.04
C GLU A 185 4.49 -1.44 -13.85
N ARG A 186 5.38 -0.45 -13.72
CA ARG A 186 5.33 0.78 -14.51
C ARG A 186 5.55 0.49 -16.02
N PHE A 187 6.43 -0.45 -16.33
CA PHE A 187 6.63 -0.89 -17.71
C PHE A 187 5.36 -1.54 -18.29
N ARG A 188 4.72 -2.46 -17.55
CA ARG A 188 3.46 -3.09 -17.98
C ARG A 188 2.35 -2.07 -18.21
N GLU A 189 2.25 -1.08 -17.34
CA GLU A 189 1.30 0.02 -17.48
C GLU A 189 1.58 0.86 -18.72
N ALA A 190 2.82 1.26 -18.93
CA ALA A 190 3.23 2.01 -20.10
C ALA A 190 3.00 1.23 -21.40
N ALA A 191 3.30 -0.07 -21.41
CA ALA A 191 3.04 -0.94 -22.55
C ALA A 191 1.53 -1.14 -22.80
N GLY A 192 0.73 -1.29 -21.74
CA GLY A 192 -0.73 -1.44 -21.83
C GLY A 192 -1.46 -0.17 -22.26
N GLY A 193 -0.86 1.01 -22.05
CA GLY A 193 -1.38 2.30 -22.48
C GLY A 193 -1.08 2.65 -23.94
N LEU A 194 -0.38 1.78 -24.68
CA LEU A 194 -0.11 2.00 -26.10
C LEU A 194 -1.40 1.86 -26.93
N ASP A 195 -1.75 2.93 -27.61
CA ASP A 195 -2.89 2.93 -28.50
C ASP A 195 -2.52 2.19 -29.81
N ALA A 196 -3.22 1.10 -30.11
CA ALA A 196 -2.96 0.26 -31.29
C ALA A 196 -3.10 1.04 -32.64
N GLY A 197 -3.65 2.25 -32.60
CA GLY A 197 -3.80 3.11 -33.78
C GLY A 197 -2.68 4.13 -34.01
N SER A 198 -1.91 4.47 -32.98
CA SER A 198 -0.91 5.55 -33.03
C SER A 198 0.55 5.09 -32.96
N THR A 199 0.79 3.84 -32.55
CA THR A 199 2.13 3.28 -32.38
C THR A 199 2.23 1.95 -33.13
N ARG A 200 3.27 1.81 -33.98
CA ARG A 200 3.54 0.53 -34.63
C ARG A 200 4.00 -0.49 -33.59
N LEU A 201 3.13 -1.36 -33.18
CA LEU A 201 3.43 -2.46 -32.28
C LEU A 201 4.14 -3.59 -33.02
N PRO A 202 5.05 -4.33 -32.36
CA PRO A 202 5.68 -5.51 -32.93
C PRO A 202 4.67 -6.61 -33.22
N THR A 203 5.03 -7.57 -34.05
CA THR A 203 4.24 -8.77 -34.29
C THR A 203 3.98 -9.51 -32.96
N GLY A 204 2.70 -9.63 -32.57
CA GLY A 204 2.31 -10.15 -31.27
C GLY A 204 1.98 -9.06 -30.22
N GLY A 205 1.98 -7.77 -30.63
CA GLY A 205 1.47 -6.66 -29.86
C GLY A 205 2.19 -6.45 -28.51
N VAL A 206 1.45 -5.95 -27.53
CA VAL A 206 1.92 -5.72 -26.16
C VAL A 206 2.46 -7.01 -25.51
N ASP A 207 1.86 -8.16 -25.78
CA ASP A 207 2.31 -9.44 -25.22
C ASP A 207 3.73 -9.81 -25.65
N ALA A 208 4.16 -9.41 -26.86
CA ALA A 208 5.52 -9.62 -27.31
C ALA A 208 6.52 -8.80 -26.48
N LEU A 209 6.19 -7.55 -26.15
CA LEU A 209 6.99 -6.70 -25.26
C LEU A 209 7.07 -7.26 -23.84
N LEU A 210 5.96 -7.73 -23.30
CA LEU A 210 5.90 -8.28 -21.95
C LEU A 210 6.71 -9.58 -21.81
N ARG A 211 6.84 -10.37 -22.87
CA ARG A 211 7.72 -11.55 -22.88
C ARG A 211 9.19 -11.22 -22.80
N LEU A 212 9.61 -10.05 -23.24
CA LEU A 212 11.00 -9.60 -23.17
C LEU A 212 11.38 -9.04 -21.80
N LEU A 213 10.40 -8.63 -21.00
CA LEU A 213 10.59 -7.99 -19.69
C LEU A 213 11.52 -8.78 -18.74
N PRO A 214 11.37 -10.11 -18.56
CA PRO A 214 12.24 -10.89 -17.67
C PRO A 214 13.69 -10.98 -18.15
N ALA A 215 13.96 -10.69 -19.43
CA ALA A 215 15.30 -10.75 -20.01
C ALA A 215 16.05 -9.41 -19.91
N LEU A 216 15.40 -8.34 -19.46
CA LEU A 216 16.04 -7.03 -19.30
C LEU A 216 16.98 -7.05 -18.08
N PRO A 217 18.26 -6.66 -18.26
CA PRO A 217 19.21 -6.54 -17.16
C PRO A 217 18.78 -5.49 -16.13
N ASP A 218 19.13 -5.70 -14.86
CA ASP A 218 18.82 -4.76 -13.80
C ASP A 218 19.55 -3.41 -14.04
N GLU A 219 20.77 -3.43 -14.53
CA GLU A 219 21.54 -2.22 -14.88
C GLU A 219 20.84 -1.37 -15.95
N TYR A 220 20.11 -2.01 -16.87
CA TYR A 220 19.29 -1.29 -17.86
C TYR A 220 18.07 -0.65 -17.19
N LYS A 221 17.42 -1.37 -16.28
CA LYS A 221 16.25 -0.88 -15.54
C LYS A 221 16.60 0.30 -14.61
N ASP A 222 17.81 0.28 -14.03
CA ASP A 222 18.30 1.36 -13.17
C ASP A 222 18.58 2.67 -13.94
N GLN A 223 18.90 2.56 -15.22
CA GLN A 223 19.29 3.70 -16.06
C GLN A 223 18.20 4.18 -17.02
N ARG A 224 17.10 3.45 -17.13
CA ARG A 224 16.08 3.72 -18.14
C ARG A 224 14.68 3.81 -17.56
N ALA A 225 13.99 4.91 -17.81
CA ALA A 225 12.60 5.06 -17.42
C ALA A 225 11.72 4.00 -18.13
N PRO A 226 10.72 3.41 -17.42
CA PRO A 226 9.87 2.35 -17.97
C PRO A 226 9.19 2.69 -19.30
N ALA A 227 8.66 3.90 -19.44
CA ALA A 227 8.02 4.34 -20.67
C ALA A 227 9.02 4.46 -21.85
N ALA A 228 10.25 4.91 -21.58
CA ALA A 228 11.31 4.96 -22.59
C ALA A 228 11.76 3.55 -22.99
N ALA A 229 11.84 2.62 -22.04
CA ALA A 229 12.16 1.23 -22.31
C ALA A 229 11.13 0.54 -23.21
N VAL A 230 9.84 0.87 -23.07
CA VAL A 230 8.80 0.39 -24.00
C VAL A 230 9.10 0.83 -25.43
N ALA A 231 9.46 2.11 -25.64
CA ALA A 231 9.82 2.62 -26.97
C ALA A 231 11.09 1.97 -27.52
N ASP A 232 12.07 1.67 -26.66
CA ASP A 232 13.28 0.97 -27.05
C ASP A 232 13.00 -0.47 -27.50
N LEU A 233 12.16 -1.20 -26.74
CA LEU A 233 11.80 -2.57 -27.09
C LEU A 233 10.97 -2.67 -28.37
N ILE A 234 10.12 -1.68 -28.67
CA ILE A 234 9.40 -1.61 -29.95
C ILE A 234 10.42 -1.52 -31.12
N ARG A 235 11.43 -0.68 -30.97
CA ARG A 235 12.49 -0.55 -31.98
C ARG A 235 13.29 -1.83 -32.16
N VAL A 236 13.62 -2.50 -31.05
CA VAL A 236 14.38 -3.77 -31.10
C VAL A 236 13.54 -4.89 -31.71
N ALA A 237 12.24 -4.95 -31.41
CA ALA A 237 11.35 -5.97 -31.95
C ALA A 237 11.14 -5.90 -33.45
N ASP A 238 11.40 -4.75 -34.09
CA ASP A 238 11.35 -4.55 -35.53
C ASP A 238 12.66 -4.94 -36.23
N LEU A 239 13.75 -5.29 -35.50
CA LEU A 239 15.04 -5.70 -36.07
C LEU A 239 14.99 -7.17 -36.52
N GLY A 240 15.64 -7.44 -37.65
CA GLY A 240 15.88 -8.81 -38.11
C GLY A 240 16.98 -9.52 -37.29
N ALA A 241 17.06 -10.84 -37.42
CA ALA A 241 18.11 -11.60 -36.77
C ALA A 241 19.50 -11.18 -37.34
N GLY A 242 20.35 -10.65 -36.45
CA GLY A 242 21.67 -10.15 -36.81
C GLY A 242 21.76 -8.63 -37.02
N ASP A 243 20.66 -7.93 -36.99
CA ASP A 243 20.65 -6.46 -37.04
C ASP A 243 21.07 -5.86 -35.70
N LEU A 244 21.72 -4.71 -35.75
CA LEU A 244 22.15 -3.93 -34.59
C LEU A 244 21.60 -2.51 -34.71
N THR A 245 20.97 -2.04 -33.65
CA THR A 245 20.63 -0.62 -33.50
C THR A 245 21.39 0.01 -32.35
N VAL A 246 21.92 1.19 -32.55
CA VAL A 246 22.56 2.00 -31.51
C VAL A 246 21.77 3.30 -31.40
N ALA A 247 21.19 3.56 -30.23
CA ALA A 247 20.56 4.83 -29.95
C ALA A 247 21.31 5.53 -28.81
N LEU A 248 21.82 6.74 -29.11
CA LEU A 248 22.38 7.64 -28.10
C LEU A 248 21.26 8.55 -27.65
N GLY A 249 20.82 8.38 -26.45
CA GLY A 249 19.83 9.23 -25.77
C GLY A 249 20.39 9.81 -24.47
N PRO A 250 19.80 10.89 -23.93
CA PRO A 250 20.17 11.36 -22.62
C PRO A 250 19.89 10.23 -21.60
N THR A 251 20.80 10.01 -20.69
CA THR A 251 20.55 9.21 -19.49
C THR A 251 19.60 9.99 -18.60
N ASP A 252 18.38 9.46 -18.40
CA ASP A 252 17.44 10.03 -17.45
C ASP A 252 17.94 9.68 -16.04
N THR A 253 18.95 10.44 -15.58
CA THR A 253 19.35 10.45 -14.17
C THR A 253 18.56 11.57 -13.50
N GLU A 254 17.49 11.21 -12.78
CA GLU A 254 16.93 12.00 -11.70
C GLU A 254 17.48 11.56 -10.34
#